data_82720acddb61fbba35e73fb4d9d7c31a
#
_entry.id   82720acddb61fbba35e73fb4d9d7c31a
#
_cell.length_a   1.000
_cell.length_b   1.000
_cell.length_c   1.000
_cell.angle_alpha   90.00
_cell.angle_beta   90.00
_cell.angle_gamma   90.00
#
_symmetry.space_group_name_H-M   'P 1'
#
loop_
_entity.id
_entity.type
_entity.pdbx_description
1 polymer ?
#
loop_
_entity_poly.entity_id
_entity_poly.type
_entity_poly.pdbx_seq_one_letter_code
_entity_poly.pdbx_strand_id
1 'polypeptide(L)'
;MSYQGNATDLGDGEVAALLFEYMPKIAAEHKTDSLLVLMADLGRKIVQADRCSLWLIDEEKNELWTKVAHGVSELRIPLSAGFVGYSLKTGEPVLVEDAYRDARFDRRSDIKNGYHTTSVMTMPLESDGRVMGVFQAINKVGDNVFFSSKDLERLKLISVYSAKTIESAFRAQKLERYAGKLERYTNELKSAHMELIRILGEVSEFRSQEVGDHIHRVAEISLKLARYLGLSLEQQELIFYAAPLHDLGKVGIPDVILNKAGRLTPEEYSRMKAHSIIGRTLLRDSKTDLLCMASDIAGAHHERWDGMGYPDKLKGEEIPLAARICAVADVLDALSSPRCYKAAWPEDRVKEEMKNSRGTHFQPELIDILMEHWDDFFACYRPGGEFTKKGLL
;
A
#
# COMPACT_ATOMS: atom_id res chain seq x y z
N MET A 1 -40.44 -21.96 31.35
CA MET A 1 -41.78 -21.47 31.01
C MET A 1 -41.96 -21.67 29.53
N SER A 2 -42.75 -22.67 29.14
CA SER A 2 -43.03 -23.05 27.77
C SER A 2 -44.01 -22.05 27.14
N TYR A 3 -43.57 -21.31 26.14
CA TYR A 3 -44.42 -20.57 25.24
C TYR A 3 -45.15 -21.59 24.33
N GLN A 4 -46.36 -21.98 24.71
CA GLN A 4 -47.36 -22.59 23.81
C GLN A 4 -48.13 -21.44 23.16
N GLY A 5 -47.60 -20.89 22.07
CA GLY A 5 -48.37 -20.09 21.13
C GLY A 5 -48.61 -20.96 19.91
N ASN A 6 -49.86 -21.10 19.49
CA ASN A 6 -50.24 -21.73 18.20
C ASN A 6 -49.44 -21.07 17.08
N ALA A 7 -48.44 -21.76 16.59
CA ALA A 7 -47.59 -21.24 15.53
C ALA A 7 -48.18 -21.65 14.17
N THR A 8 -49.20 -20.89 13.74
CA THR A 8 -49.67 -20.90 12.36
C THR A 8 -48.53 -20.52 11.42
N ASP A 9 -48.49 -21.02 10.20
CA ASP A 9 -47.53 -20.59 9.19
C ASP A 9 -47.53 -19.08 9.05
N LEU A 10 -46.31 -18.48 9.02
CA LEU A 10 -46.12 -17.04 8.87
C LEU A 10 -46.86 -16.50 7.65
N GLY A 11 -47.62 -15.40 7.85
CA GLY A 11 -48.16 -14.63 6.75
C GLY A 11 -47.10 -13.85 5.97
N ASP A 12 -47.41 -13.47 4.73
CA ASP A 12 -46.46 -12.77 3.87
C ASP A 12 -46.05 -11.36 4.48
N GLY A 13 -47.00 -10.75 5.24
CA GLY A 13 -46.70 -9.51 5.99
C GLY A 13 -45.66 -9.72 7.11
N GLU A 14 -45.70 -10.86 7.80
CA GLU A 14 -44.76 -11.19 8.86
C GLU A 14 -43.37 -11.51 8.29
N VAL A 15 -43.34 -12.19 7.14
CA VAL A 15 -42.08 -12.42 6.39
C VAL A 15 -41.46 -11.10 5.96
N ALA A 16 -42.26 -10.17 5.43
CA ALA A 16 -41.81 -8.83 5.07
C ALA A 16 -41.26 -8.06 6.28
N ALA A 17 -41.92 -8.13 7.43
CA ALA A 17 -41.46 -7.48 8.68
C ALA A 17 -40.08 -8.03 9.12
N LEU A 18 -39.86 -9.35 9.06
CA LEU A 18 -38.57 -9.97 9.35
C LEU A 18 -37.49 -9.49 8.38
N LEU A 19 -37.78 -9.42 7.09
CA LEU A 19 -36.84 -8.90 6.09
C LEU A 19 -36.46 -7.45 6.40
N PHE A 20 -37.45 -6.57 6.70
CA PHE A 20 -37.16 -5.18 7.08
C PHE A 20 -36.36 -5.05 8.36
N GLU A 21 -36.49 -5.97 9.31
CA GLU A 21 -35.69 -6.00 10.52
C GLU A 21 -34.23 -6.41 10.26
N TYR A 22 -34.02 -7.43 9.42
CA TYR A 22 -32.70 -8.04 9.23
C TYR A 22 -31.87 -7.38 8.13
N MET A 23 -32.47 -6.87 7.06
CA MET A 23 -31.72 -6.26 5.95
C MET A 23 -30.79 -5.12 6.38
N PRO A 24 -31.21 -4.17 7.25
CA PRO A 24 -30.28 -3.14 7.75
C PRO A 24 -29.12 -3.70 8.57
N LYS A 25 -29.37 -4.75 9.38
CA LYS A 25 -28.35 -5.39 10.21
C LYS A 25 -27.32 -6.12 9.33
N ILE A 26 -27.80 -6.81 8.29
CA ILE A 26 -26.97 -7.51 7.32
C ILE A 26 -26.14 -6.49 6.49
N ALA A 27 -26.77 -5.41 6.04
CA ALA A 27 -26.09 -4.37 5.26
C ALA A 27 -25.01 -3.61 6.04
N ALA A 28 -25.14 -3.51 7.35
CA ALA A 28 -24.17 -2.84 8.22
C ALA A 28 -23.04 -3.77 8.71
N GLU A 29 -23.16 -5.09 8.48
CA GLU A 29 -22.17 -6.05 8.96
C GLU A 29 -21.06 -6.26 7.90
N HIS A 30 -19.81 -6.16 8.34
CA HIS A 30 -18.63 -6.30 7.49
C HIS A 30 -17.88 -7.63 7.69
N LYS A 31 -18.15 -8.31 8.81
CA LYS A 31 -17.50 -9.59 9.12
C LYS A 31 -18.29 -10.75 8.53
N THR A 32 -17.66 -11.53 7.67
CA THR A 32 -18.28 -12.69 7.03
C THR A 32 -18.90 -13.65 8.03
N ASP A 33 -18.24 -13.93 9.15
CA ASP A 33 -18.74 -14.81 10.20
C ASP A 33 -20.06 -14.33 10.81
N SER A 34 -20.16 -13.04 11.10
CA SER A 34 -21.38 -12.42 11.63
C SER A 34 -22.50 -12.39 10.59
N LEU A 35 -22.17 -12.17 9.32
CA LEU A 35 -23.13 -12.26 8.21
C LEU A 35 -23.76 -13.65 8.13
N LEU A 36 -22.95 -14.73 8.21
CA LEU A 36 -23.45 -16.10 8.17
C LEU A 36 -24.45 -16.37 9.29
N VAL A 37 -24.16 -15.90 10.50
CA VAL A 37 -25.02 -16.05 11.68
C VAL A 37 -26.34 -15.29 11.48
N LEU A 38 -26.28 -14.01 11.04
CA LEU A 38 -27.48 -13.20 10.79
C LEU A 38 -28.39 -13.80 9.71
N MET A 39 -27.79 -14.31 8.62
CA MET A 39 -28.57 -14.92 7.54
C MET A 39 -29.16 -16.27 7.95
N ALA A 40 -28.42 -17.09 8.71
CA ALA A 40 -28.93 -18.33 9.25
C ALA A 40 -30.12 -18.09 10.22
N ASP A 41 -30.03 -17.06 11.08
CA ASP A 41 -31.13 -16.72 12.00
C ASP A 41 -32.35 -16.16 11.26
N LEU A 42 -32.14 -15.32 10.25
CA LEU A 42 -33.20 -14.85 9.36
C LEU A 42 -33.91 -16.03 8.68
N GLY A 43 -33.17 -16.94 8.07
CA GLY A 43 -33.70 -18.12 7.44
C GLY A 43 -34.47 -19.00 8.42
N ARG A 44 -33.90 -19.25 9.60
CA ARG A 44 -34.54 -19.99 10.68
C ARG A 44 -35.90 -19.44 11.05
N LYS A 45 -36.01 -18.14 11.22
CA LYS A 45 -37.28 -17.46 11.58
C LYS A 45 -38.29 -17.54 10.44
N ILE A 46 -37.90 -17.25 9.21
CA ILE A 46 -38.82 -17.18 8.06
C ILE A 46 -39.40 -18.55 7.71
N VAL A 47 -38.60 -19.63 7.77
CA VAL A 47 -39.10 -20.98 7.50
C VAL A 47 -39.52 -21.71 8.80
N GLN A 48 -39.52 -21.04 9.94
CA GLN A 48 -39.88 -21.58 11.24
C GLN A 48 -39.16 -22.91 11.54
N ALA A 49 -37.84 -22.95 11.38
CA ALA A 49 -37.03 -24.09 11.66
C ALA A 49 -36.48 -24.06 13.11
N ASP A 50 -36.21 -25.22 13.70
CA ASP A 50 -35.48 -25.31 14.98
C ASP A 50 -34.04 -24.84 14.78
N ARG A 51 -33.39 -25.31 13.70
CA ARG A 51 -32.02 -24.94 13.34
C ARG A 51 -31.90 -24.55 11.87
N CYS A 52 -31.05 -23.57 11.61
CA CYS A 52 -30.58 -23.22 10.27
C CYS A 52 -29.08 -23.01 10.26
N SER A 53 -28.45 -23.35 9.15
CA SER A 53 -27.02 -23.18 8.91
C SER A 53 -26.76 -22.79 7.46
N LEU A 54 -25.76 -21.94 7.25
CA LEU A 54 -25.19 -21.68 5.94
C LEU A 54 -23.84 -22.40 5.85
N TRP A 55 -23.77 -23.32 4.93
CA TRP A 55 -22.55 -24.07 4.63
C TRP A 55 -21.86 -23.43 3.43
N LEU A 56 -20.60 -23.05 3.58
CA LEU A 56 -19.79 -22.49 2.49
C LEU A 56 -18.67 -23.45 2.10
N ILE A 57 -18.25 -23.37 0.86
CA ILE A 57 -17.12 -24.16 0.35
C ILE A 57 -15.82 -23.51 0.79
N ASP A 58 -14.93 -24.29 1.41
CA ASP A 58 -13.52 -23.96 1.59
C ASP A 58 -12.75 -24.70 0.49
N GLU A 59 -12.38 -23.97 -0.58
CA GLU A 59 -11.68 -24.56 -1.73
C GLU A 59 -10.27 -25.03 -1.40
N GLU A 60 -9.58 -24.36 -0.46
CA GLU A 60 -8.21 -24.72 -0.07
C GLU A 60 -8.20 -26.05 0.71
N LYS A 61 -9.21 -26.29 1.53
CA LYS A 61 -9.33 -27.51 2.35
C LYS A 61 -10.20 -28.59 1.74
N ASN A 62 -10.92 -28.27 0.65
CA ASN A 62 -11.88 -29.14 -0.01
C ASN A 62 -12.98 -29.66 0.95
N GLU A 63 -13.51 -28.75 1.78
CA GLU A 63 -14.50 -29.02 2.82
C GLU A 63 -15.65 -28.00 2.75
N LEU A 64 -16.80 -28.38 3.33
CA LEU A 64 -17.85 -27.44 3.71
C LEU A 64 -17.65 -26.99 5.16
N TRP A 65 -17.82 -25.71 5.37
CA TRP A 65 -17.75 -25.14 6.71
C TRP A 65 -18.93 -24.21 7.00
N THR A 66 -19.27 -24.10 8.29
CA THR A 66 -20.31 -23.17 8.76
C THR A 66 -19.96 -22.62 10.12
N LYS A 67 -20.45 -21.42 10.43
CA LYS A 67 -20.56 -20.91 11.79
C LYS A 67 -21.99 -21.07 12.25
N VAL A 68 -22.19 -21.81 13.34
CA VAL A 68 -23.53 -22.09 13.87
C VAL A 68 -23.97 -20.98 14.81
N ALA A 69 -25.24 -20.54 14.68
CA ALA A 69 -25.84 -19.44 15.44
C ALA A 69 -25.98 -19.72 16.97
N HIS A 70 -25.69 -20.90 17.47
CA HIS A 70 -25.99 -21.29 18.86
C HIS A 70 -24.79 -21.84 19.62
N GLY A 71 -23.74 -21.02 19.80
CA GLY A 71 -22.69 -21.29 20.80
C GLY A 71 -21.70 -22.41 20.46
N VAL A 72 -21.73 -22.96 19.28
CA VAL A 72 -20.78 -23.95 18.79
C VAL A 72 -19.74 -23.26 17.89
N SER A 73 -18.48 -23.59 18.09
CA SER A 73 -17.39 -23.24 17.20
C SER A 73 -17.64 -23.77 15.77
N GLU A 74 -16.98 -23.19 14.80
CA GLU A 74 -16.97 -23.60 13.40
C GLU A 74 -17.07 -25.11 13.20
N LEU A 75 -18.03 -25.56 12.38
CA LEU A 75 -18.18 -26.95 11.97
C LEU A 75 -17.67 -27.14 10.55
N ARG A 76 -16.99 -28.28 10.33
CA ARG A 76 -16.47 -28.67 9.03
C ARG A 76 -16.93 -30.06 8.68
N ILE A 77 -17.32 -30.28 7.41
CA ILE A 77 -17.74 -31.58 6.89
C ILE A 77 -17.17 -31.76 5.47
N PRO A 78 -16.99 -33.02 5.01
CA PRO A 78 -16.64 -33.29 3.62
C PRO A 78 -17.67 -32.72 2.64
N LEU A 79 -17.24 -32.31 1.41
CA LEU A 79 -18.14 -31.80 0.35
C LEU A 79 -19.26 -32.77 -0.02
N SER A 80 -19.11 -34.08 0.20
CA SER A 80 -20.08 -35.10 -0.12
C SER A 80 -21.02 -35.47 1.04
N ALA A 81 -20.93 -34.78 2.18
CA ALA A 81 -21.63 -35.21 3.39
C ALA A 81 -23.13 -34.91 3.36
N GLY A 82 -23.93 -35.94 3.55
CA GLY A 82 -25.38 -35.83 3.80
C GLY A 82 -26.17 -35.07 2.75
N PHE A 83 -27.26 -34.46 3.19
CA PHE A 83 -28.14 -33.66 2.32
C PHE A 83 -27.45 -32.41 1.77
N VAL A 84 -26.56 -31.78 2.56
CA VAL A 84 -25.81 -30.59 2.15
C VAL A 84 -24.90 -30.93 0.98
N GLY A 85 -24.13 -32.03 1.09
CA GLY A 85 -23.24 -32.48 0.01
C GLY A 85 -24.01 -32.90 -1.25
N TYR A 86 -25.17 -33.54 -1.08
CA TYR A 86 -26.04 -33.88 -2.21
C TYR A 86 -26.52 -32.61 -2.95
N SER A 87 -27.08 -31.65 -2.21
CA SER A 87 -27.56 -30.39 -2.76
C SER A 87 -26.43 -29.57 -3.42
N LEU A 88 -25.23 -29.57 -2.83
CA LEU A 88 -24.05 -28.96 -3.42
C LEU A 88 -23.69 -29.59 -4.79
N LYS A 89 -23.66 -30.91 -4.84
CA LYS A 89 -23.26 -31.68 -6.05
C LYS A 89 -24.24 -31.54 -7.19
N THR A 90 -25.55 -31.58 -6.88
CA THR A 90 -26.62 -31.55 -7.90
C THR A 90 -27.04 -30.15 -8.32
N GLY A 91 -26.78 -29.13 -7.46
CA GLY A 91 -27.31 -27.78 -7.64
C GLY A 91 -28.82 -27.71 -7.39
N GLU A 92 -29.44 -28.76 -6.83
CA GLU A 92 -30.87 -28.82 -6.59
C GLU A 92 -31.22 -28.76 -5.11
N PRO A 93 -32.38 -28.15 -4.76
CA PRO A 93 -32.89 -28.18 -3.40
C PRO A 93 -33.31 -29.61 -2.99
N VAL A 94 -33.23 -29.88 -1.68
CA VAL A 94 -33.68 -31.12 -1.08
C VAL A 94 -34.77 -30.79 -0.06
N LEU A 95 -35.85 -31.56 -0.08
CA LEU A 95 -36.94 -31.52 0.87
C LEU A 95 -37.21 -32.93 1.39
N VAL A 96 -37.06 -33.13 2.71
CA VAL A 96 -37.19 -34.47 3.34
C VAL A 96 -38.07 -34.35 4.55
N GLU A 97 -39.11 -35.18 4.61
CA GLU A 97 -40.07 -35.26 5.72
C GLU A 97 -39.54 -36.10 6.88
N ASP A 98 -38.86 -37.21 6.59
CA ASP A 98 -38.25 -38.11 7.59
C ASP A 98 -36.80 -38.42 7.22
N ALA A 99 -35.88 -37.74 7.89
CA ALA A 99 -34.44 -37.89 7.64
C ALA A 99 -33.95 -39.32 7.90
N TYR A 100 -34.50 -40.01 8.89
CA TYR A 100 -34.06 -41.36 9.23
C TYR A 100 -34.44 -42.44 8.21
N ARG A 101 -35.39 -42.13 7.34
CA ARG A 101 -35.79 -43.01 6.22
C ARG A 101 -35.02 -42.71 4.92
N ASP A 102 -34.26 -41.64 4.88
CA ASP A 102 -33.51 -41.26 3.67
C ASP A 102 -32.07 -41.80 3.76
N ALA A 103 -31.62 -42.50 2.73
CA ALA A 103 -30.29 -43.11 2.67
C ALA A 103 -29.13 -42.08 2.66
N ARG A 104 -29.41 -40.82 2.33
CA ARG A 104 -28.42 -39.75 2.34
C ARG A 104 -28.12 -39.22 3.73
N PHE A 105 -28.93 -39.57 4.74
CA PHE A 105 -28.80 -39.06 6.10
C PHE A 105 -27.66 -39.71 6.86
N ASP A 106 -26.75 -38.87 7.41
CA ASP A 106 -25.70 -39.35 8.31
C ASP A 106 -26.10 -39.22 9.79
N ARG A 107 -26.55 -40.35 10.37
CA ARG A 107 -27.02 -40.45 11.75
C ARG A 107 -25.92 -40.17 12.81
N ARG A 108 -24.64 -40.22 12.39
CA ARG A 108 -23.52 -40.03 13.34
C ARG A 108 -23.52 -38.66 14.00
N SER A 109 -23.97 -37.64 13.27
CA SER A 109 -24.08 -36.28 13.79
C SER A 109 -25.11 -36.17 14.91
N ASP A 110 -26.28 -36.76 14.71
CA ASP A 110 -27.35 -36.77 15.71
C ASP A 110 -26.93 -37.53 16.98
N ILE A 111 -26.34 -38.71 16.82
CA ILE A 111 -25.83 -39.51 17.93
C ILE A 111 -24.78 -38.76 18.75
N LYS A 112 -23.85 -38.10 18.08
CA LYS A 112 -22.77 -37.34 18.72
C LYS A 112 -23.29 -36.13 19.51
N ASN A 113 -24.35 -35.49 19.03
CA ASN A 113 -24.84 -34.22 19.62
C ASN A 113 -26.11 -34.38 20.45
N GLY A 114 -26.63 -35.61 20.58
CA GLY A 114 -27.87 -35.87 21.30
C GLY A 114 -29.08 -35.20 20.69
N TYR A 115 -29.07 -35.01 19.35
CA TYR A 115 -30.13 -34.33 18.60
C TYR A 115 -30.91 -35.34 17.75
N HIS A 116 -32.16 -35.03 17.45
CA HIS A 116 -32.99 -35.85 16.57
C HIS A 116 -33.49 -35.06 15.39
N THR A 117 -32.95 -35.37 14.23
CA THR A 117 -33.33 -34.74 12.96
C THR A 117 -34.55 -35.44 12.37
N THR A 118 -35.68 -34.73 12.29
CA THR A 118 -36.92 -35.23 11.68
C THR A 118 -37.00 -34.77 10.21
N SER A 119 -37.28 -33.49 10.00
CA SER A 119 -37.43 -32.92 8.66
C SER A 119 -36.23 -32.06 8.29
N VAL A 120 -35.83 -32.08 7.01
CA VAL A 120 -34.69 -31.33 6.48
C VAL A 120 -35.08 -30.66 5.17
N MET A 121 -34.64 -29.42 5.03
CA MET A 121 -34.72 -28.69 3.77
C MET A 121 -33.34 -28.08 3.49
N THR A 122 -32.85 -28.28 2.24
CA THR A 122 -31.62 -27.62 1.79
C THR A 122 -31.89 -26.83 0.50
N MET A 123 -31.13 -25.74 0.34
CA MET A 123 -31.18 -24.87 -0.82
C MET A 123 -29.77 -24.49 -1.22
N PRO A 124 -29.32 -24.70 -2.47
CA PRO A 124 -28.05 -24.21 -2.96
C PRO A 124 -27.95 -22.71 -2.84
N LEU A 125 -26.77 -22.22 -2.48
CA LEU A 125 -26.39 -20.81 -2.52
C LEU A 125 -25.68 -20.55 -3.84
N GLU A 126 -26.39 -20.04 -4.81
CA GLU A 126 -25.89 -19.79 -6.15
C GLU A 126 -25.72 -18.30 -6.39
N SER A 127 -24.56 -17.92 -6.92
CA SER A 127 -24.27 -16.57 -7.41
C SER A 127 -23.49 -16.66 -8.71
N ASP A 128 -23.93 -15.89 -9.72
CA ASP A 128 -23.33 -15.82 -11.07
C ASP A 128 -23.12 -17.20 -11.72
N GLY A 129 -24.08 -18.13 -11.55
CA GLY A 129 -24.05 -19.48 -12.13
C GLY A 129 -23.12 -20.46 -11.40
N ARG A 130 -22.63 -20.10 -10.23
CA ARG A 130 -21.76 -20.94 -9.39
C ARG A 130 -22.39 -21.20 -8.04
N VAL A 131 -22.44 -22.46 -7.63
CA VAL A 131 -22.84 -22.84 -6.28
C VAL A 131 -21.65 -22.62 -5.34
N MET A 132 -21.81 -21.72 -4.38
CA MET A 132 -20.78 -21.35 -3.39
C MET A 132 -21.00 -21.95 -2.00
N GLY A 133 -22.15 -22.60 -1.81
CA GLY A 133 -22.53 -23.22 -0.55
C GLY A 133 -23.95 -23.75 -0.56
N VAL A 134 -24.47 -24.08 0.61
CA VAL A 134 -25.82 -24.61 0.80
C VAL A 134 -26.44 -24.02 2.07
N PHE A 135 -27.67 -23.56 1.96
CA PHE A 135 -28.52 -23.23 3.11
C PHE A 135 -29.21 -24.48 3.60
N GLN A 136 -29.20 -24.76 4.89
CA GLN A 136 -29.84 -25.93 5.49
C GLN A 136 -30.76 -25.51 6.66
N ALA A 137 -32.01 -25.93 6.62
CA ALA A 137 -32.98 -25.82 7.69
C ALA A 137 -33.32 -27.22 8.23
N ILE A 138 -33.42 -27.37 9.54
CA ILE A 138 -33.66 -28.67 10.21
C ILE A 138 -34.83 -28.48 11.17
N ASN A 139 -35.73 -29.44 11.18
CA ASN A 139 -36.89 -29.57 12.04
C ASN A 139 -37.84 -28.35 11.95
N LYS A 140 -38.89 -28.46 11.20
CA LYS A 140 -40.00 -27.49 11.16
C LYS A 140 -40.61 -27.37 12.55
N VAL A 141 -40.84 -26.13 12.99
CA VAL A 141 -41.48 -25.81 14.27
C VAL A 141 -42.93 -25.33 14.01
N GLY A 142 -43.86 -25.72 14.85
CA GLY A 142 -45.27 -25.33 14.77
C GLY A 142 -46.20 -26.51 14.59
N ASP A 143 -47.43 -26.27 14.10
CA ASP A 143 -48.44 -27.31 13.90
C ASP A 143 -48.09 -28.26 12.74
N ASN A 144 -47.36 -27.75 11.76
CA ASN A 144 -46.77 -28.57 10.69
C ASN A 144 -45.38 -29.02 11.05
N VAL A 145 -45.16 -30.34 11.14
CA VAL A 145 -43.87 -30.94 11.47
C VAL A 145 -42.93 -31.09 10.25
N PHE A 146 -43.39 -30.76 9.06
CA PHE A 146 -42.65 -30.89 7.80
C PHE A 146 -42.60 -29.58 7.04
N PHE A 147 -41.50 -29.32 6.35
CA PHE A 147 -41.39 -28.17 5.47
C PHE A 147 -42.26 -28.33 4.21
N SER A 148 -42.92 -27.25 3.84
CA SER A 148 -43.79 -27.18 2.66
C SER A 148 -43.04 -26.63 1.43
N SER A 149 -43.70 -26.71 0.24
CA SER A 149 -43.21 -26.03 -0.95
C SER A 149 -43.15 -24.50 -0.77
N LYS A 150 -44.04 -23.92 0.03
CA LYS A 150 -44.01 -22.49 0.37
C LYS A 150 -42.76 -22.14 1.22
N ASP A 151 -42.36 -23.01 2.14
CA ASP A 151 -41.11 -22.84 2.89
C ASP A 151 -39.90 -22.90 1.97
N LEU A 152 -39.93 -23.79 0.97
CA LEU A 152 -38.87 -23.90 -0.01
C LEU A 152 -38.73 -22.64 -0.87
N GLU A 153 -39.85 -22.06 -1.34
CA GLU A 153 -39.83 -20.77 -2.07
C GLU A 153 -39.29 -19.63 -1.22
N ARG A 154 -39.67 -19.56 0.06
CA ARG A 154 -39.13 -18.58 1.01
C ARG A 154 -37.64 -18.75 1.22
N LEU A 155 -37.19 -19.98 1.41
CA LEU A 155 -35.75 -20.27 1.57
C LEU A 155 -34.97 -19.94 0.31
N LYS A 156 -35.53 -20.15 -0.88
CA LYS A 156 -34.95 -19.79 -2.17
C LYS A 156 -34.68 -18.28 -2.26
N LEU A 157 -35.65 -17.44 -1.88
CA LEU A 157 -35.47 -15.98 -1.87
C LEU A 157 -34.34 -15.55 -0.94
N ILE A 158 -34.28 -16.11 0.27
CA ILE A 158 -33.22 -15.80 1.24
C ILE A 158 -31.88 -16.31 0.72
N SER A 159 -31.83 -17.49 0.09
CA SER A 159 -30.61 -18.08 -0.43
C SER A 159 -29.99 -17.24 -1.54
N VAL A 160 -30.80 -16.71 -2.47
CA VAL A 160 -30.32 -15.79 -3.52
C VAL A 160 -29.75 -14.51 -2.93
N TYR A 161 -30.47 -13.89 -1.98
CA TYR A 161 -30.00 -12.69 -1.27
C TYR A 161 -28.70 -12.98 -0.49
N SER A 162 -28.67 -14.08 0.25
CA SER A 162 -27.50 -14.48 1.05
C SER A 162 -26.29 -14.74 0.17
N ALA A 163 -26.46 -15.45 -0.95
CA ALA A 163 -25.36 -15.73 -1.87
C ALA A 163 -24.72 -14.45 -2.40
N LYS A 164 -25.53 -13.49 -2.86
CA LYS A 164 -25.03 -12.20 -3.35
C LYS A 164 -24.34 -11.38 -2.29
N THR A 165 -24.88 -11.34 -1.08
CA THR A 165 -24.31 -10.56 0.02
C THR A 165 -22.99 -11.17 0.49
N ILE A 166 -22.92 -12.49 0.66
CA ILE A 166 -21.71 -13.20 1.04
C ILE A 166 -20.63 -13.04 -0.03
N GLU A 167 -20.99 -13.17 -1.30
CA GLU A 167 -20.05 -12.95 -2.42
C GLU A 167 -19.48 -11.52 -2.40
N SER A 168 -20.37 -10.52 -2.21
CA SER A 168 -19.93 -9.12 -2.09
C SER A 168 -18.98 -8.90 -0.92
N ALA A 169 -19.26 -9.50 0.24
CA ALA A 169 -18.39 -9.41 1.42
C ALA A 169 -17.01 -10.06 1.16
N PHE A 170 -16.98 -11.24 0.51
CA PHE A 170 -15.72 -11.88 0.15
C PHE A 170 -14.90 -11.05 -0.87
N ARG A 171 -15.58 -10.47 -1.87
CA ARG A 171 -14.93 -9.59 -2.86
C ARG A 171 -14.33 -8.35 -2.17
N ALA A 172 -15.08 -7.71 -1.27
CA ALA A 172 -14.60 -6.55 -0.51
C ALA A 172 -13.37 -6.89 0.34
N GLN A 173 -13.42 -7.97 1.10
CA GLN A 173 -12.30 -8.44 1.92
C GLN A 173 -11.05 -8.78 1.08
N LYS A 174 -11.25 -9.40 -0.09
CA LYS A 174 -10.16 -9.72 -1.02
C LYS A 174 -9.52 -8.46 -1.60
N LEU A 175 -10.33 -7.46 -1.97
CA LEU A 175 -9.85 -6.16 -2.47
C LEU A 175 -9.05 -5.42 -1.41
N GLU A 176 -9.53 -5.35 -0.17
CA GLU A 176 -8.82 -4.74 0.95
C GLU A 176 -7.46 -5.41 1.20
N ARG A 177 -7.42 -6.75 1.19
CA ARG A 177 -6.17 -7.51 1.31
C ARG A 177 -5.19 -7.22 0.19
N TYR A 178 -5.67 -7.10 -1.05
CA TYR A 178 -4.81 -6.78 -2.20
C TYR A 178 -4.33 -5.33 -2.15
N ALA A 179 -5.18 -4.38 -1.75
CA ALA A 179 -4.79 -2.98 -1.58
C ALA A 179 -3.65 -2.84 -0.56
N GLY A 180 -3.78 -3.48 0.62
CA GLY A 180 -2.72 -3.48 1.63
C GLY A 180 -1.41 -4.15 1.18
N LYS A 181 -1.49 -5.24 0.37
CA LYS A 181 -0.29 -5.84 -0.22
C LYS A 181 0.37 -4.92 -1.24
N LEU A 182 -0.42 -4.28 -2.10
CA LEU A 182 0.07 -3.37 -3.13
C LEU A 182 0.79 -2.18 -2.50
N GLU A 183 0.18 -1.57 -1.47
CA GLU A 183 0.77 -0.47 -0.71
C GLU A 183 2.13 -0.87 -0.10
N ARG A 184 2.19 -2.06 0.53
CA ARG A 184 3.44 -2.57 1.08
C ARG A 184 4.51 -2.76 0.01
N TYR A 185 4.18 -3.41 -1.12
CA TYR A 185 5.15 -3.62 -2.20
C TYR A 185 5.61 -2.31 -2.83
N THR A 186 4.71 -1.32 -2.95
CA THR A 186 5.07 0.01 -3.47
C THR A 186 6.08 0.68 -2.53
N ASN A 187 5.86 0.62 -1.22
CA ASN A 187 6.78 1.19 -0.24
C ASN A 187 8.14 0.46 -0.20
N GLU A 188 8.13 -0.88 -0.25
CA GLU A 188 9.36 -1.69 -0.33
C GLU A 188 10.17 -1.35 -1.60
N LEU A 189 9.50 -1.23 -2.75
CA LEU A 189 10.14 -0.87 -4.02
C LEU A 189 10.72 0.54 -3.98
N LYS A 190 9.96 1.51 -3.43
CA LYS A 190 10.41 2.88 -3.25
C LYS A 190 11.68 2.92 -2.38
N SER A 191 11.67 2.24 -1.23
CA SER A 191 12.82 2.17 -0.33
C SER A 191 14.06 1.54 -1.01
N ALA A 192 13.87 0.45 -1.78
CA ALA A 192 14.97 -0.18 -2.51
C ALA A 192 15.54 0.73 -3.62
N HIS A 193 14.69 1.47 -4.33
CA HIS A 193 15.15 2.47 -5.31
C HIS A 193 15.99 3.56 -4.66
N MET A 194 15.57 4.07 -3.49
CA MET A 194 16.29 5.09 -2.75
C MET A 194 17.67 4.60 -2.27
N GLU A 195 17.71 3.37 -1.79
CA GLU A 195 18.98 2.75 -1.38
C GLU A 195 19.95 2.61 -2.55
N LEU A 196 19.47 2.20 -3.73
CA LEU A 196 20.29 2.11 -4.93
C LEU A 196 20.83 3.48 -5.37
N ILE A 197 20.01 4.54 -5.34
CA ILE A 197 20.45 5.90 -5.68
C ILE A 197 21.53 6.38 -4.71
N ARG A 198 21.34 6.15 -3.41
CA ARG A 198 22.34 6.46 -2.38
C ARG A 198 23.66 5.73 -2.65
N ILE A 199 23.60 4.41 -2.92
CA ILE A 199 24.80 3.60 -3.21
C ILE A 199 25.52 4.12 -4.46
N LEU A 200 24.78 4.48 -5.53
CA LEU A 200 25.37 5.04 -6.74
C LEU A 200 26.08 6.38 -6.47
N GLY A 201 25.48 7.25 -5.69
CA GLY A 201 26.13 8.50 -5.24
C GLY A 201 27.40 8.22 -4.44
N GLU A 202 27.33 7.33 -3.43
CA GLU A 202 28.48 6.94 -2.60
C GLU A 202 29.61 6.31 -3.39
N VAL A 203 29.32 5.45 -4.38
CA VAL A 203 30.33 4.87 -5.27
C VAL A 203 31.07 5.93 -6.06
N SER A 204 30.35 6.99 -6.51
CA SER A 204 30.97 8.12 -7.20
C SER A 204 31.93 8.90 -6.28
N GLU A 205 31.51 9.16 -5.05
CA GLU A 205 32.32 9.88 -4.05
C GLU A 205 33.48 9.04 -3.51
N PHE A 206 33.29 7.73 -3.33
CA PHE A 206 34.35 6.85 -2.83
C PHE A 206 35.61 6.93 -3.71
N ARG A 207 35.46 7.14 -5.02
CA ARG A 207 36.59 7.32 -5.94
C ARG A 207 37.32 8.66 -5.75
N SER A 208 36.62 9.71 -5.30
CA SER A 208 37.18 11.05 -5.12
C SER A 208 37.74 11.29 -3.71
N GLN A 209 37.74 10.26 -2.83
CA GLN A 209 38.18 10.35 -1.42
C GLN A 209 37.43 11.45 -0.64
N GLU A 210 36.22 11.83 -1.07
CA GLU A 210 35.34 12.71 -0.32
C GLU A 210 34.63 11.92 0.79
N VAL A 211 34.43 12.53 1.95
CA VAL A 211 33.98 11.81 3.16
C VAL A 211 32.46 11.64 3.13
N GLY A 212 32.01 10.42 3.27
CA GLY A 212 30.69 9.80 3.09
C GLY A 212 29.39 10.44 3.57
N ASP A 213 29.36 11.67 4.05
CA ASP A 213 28.11 12.35 4.42
C ASP A 213 27.79 13.56 3.51
N HIS A 214 28.65 13.88 2.55
CA HIS A 214 28.46 15.03 1.65
C HIS A 214 27.17 14.92 0.85
N ILE A 215 26.93 13.80 0.17
CA ILE A 215 25.70 13.60 -0.64
C ILE A 215 24.42 13.75 0.18
N HIS A 216 24.42 13.27 1.44
CA HIS A 216 23.28 13.44 2.33
C HIS A 216 23.04 14.91 2.67
N ARG A 217 24.14 15.65 2.97
CA ARG A 217 24.02 17.07 3.29
C ARG A 217 23.56 17.89 2.10
N VAL A 218 24.10 17.63 0.90
CA VAL A 218 23.65 18.27 -0.35
C VAL A 218 22.17 17.98 -0.62
N ALA A 219 21.72 16.75 -0.42
CA ALA A 219 20.30 16.40 -0.57
C ALA A 219 19.40 17.16 0.40
N GLU A 220 19.76 17.17 1.69
CA GLU A 220 18.99 17.87 2.75
C GLU A 220 18.94 19.40 2.52
N ILE A 221 20.05 20.01 2.16
CA ILE A 221 20.11 21.44 1.87
C ILE A 221 19.27 21.75 0.64
N SER A 222 19.36 20.93 -0.41
CA SER A 222 18.56 21.06 -1.62
C SER A 222 17.06 20.94 -1.33
N LEU A 223 16.66 19.97 -0.48
CA LEU A 223 15.28 19.82 -0.03
C LEU A 223 14.79 21.07 0.74
N LYS A 224 15.59 21.60 1.66
CA LYS A 224 15.23 22.80 2.41
C LYS A 224 15.05 24.01 1.50
N LEU A 225 15.95 24.23 0.54
CA LEU A 225 15.81 25.27 -0.46
C LEU A 225 14.54 25.11 -1.29
N ALA A 226 14.26 23.89 -1.77
CA ALA A 226 13.04 23.58 -2.52
C ALA A 226 11.77 23.85 -1.71
N ARG A 227 11.78 23.51 -0.41
CA ARG A 227 10.67 23.78 0.53
C ARG A 227 10.44 25.28 0.74
N TYR A 228 11.48 26.04 0.99
CA TYR A 228 11.38 27.49 1.19
C TYR A 228 11.00 28.24 -0.09
N LEU A 229 11.33 27.70 -1.27
CA LEU A 229 10.82 28.17 -2.55
C LEU A 229 9.33 27.86 -2.78
N GLY A 230 8.69 27.05 -1.92
CA GLY A 230 7.30 26.66 -2.07
C GLY A 230 7.03 25.67 -3.20
N LEU A 231 8.03 24.85 -3.59
CA LEU A 231 7.85 23.82 -4.59
C LEU A 231 6.87 22.74 -4.10
N SER A 232 6.21 22.03 -5.04
CA SER A 232 5.31 20.93 -4.69
C SER A 232 6.05 19.81 -3.94
N LEU A 233 5.33 19.02 -3.13
CA LEU A 233 5.93 17.88 -2.41
C LEU A 233 6.62 16.89 -3.37
N GLU A 234 6.04 16.68 -4.54
CA GLU A 234 6.64 15.83 -5.58
C GLU A 234 7.97 16.40 -6.09
N GLN A 235 8.03 17.70 -6.39
CA GLN A 235 9.27 18.35 -6.80
C GLN A 235 10.33 18.35 -5.70
N GLN A 236 9.93 18.57 -4.44
CA GLN A 236 10.82 18.49 -3.28
C GLN A 236 11.42 17.09 -3.15
N GLU A 237 10.60 16.05 -3.32
CA GLU A 237 11.03 14.66 -3.26
C GLU A 237 12.00 14.33 -4.41
N LEU A 238 11.67 14.73 -5.64
CA LEU A 238 12.54 14.52 -6.79
C LEU A 238 13.91 15.19 -6.61
N ILE A 239 13.96 16.44 -6.13
CA ILE A 239 15.22 17.16 -5.88
C ILE A 239 16.04 16.44 -4.81
N PHE A 240 15.42 16.02 -3.70
CA PHE A 240 16.09 15.31 -2.63
C PHE A 240 16.82 14.06 -3.10
N TYR A 241 16.17 13.28 -3.98
CA TYR A 241 16.76 12.02 -4.49
C TYR A 241 17.65 12.21 -5.72
N ALA A 242 17.49 13.28 -6.48
CA ALA A 242 18.31 13.55 -7.65
C ALA A 242 19.65 14.25 -7.29
N ALA A 243 19.66 15.12 -6.27
CA ALA A 243 20.85 15.87 -5.87
C ALA A 243 22.09 14.98 -5.53
N PRO A 244 21.94 13.81 -4.88
CA PRO A 244 23.08 12.89 -4.66
C PRO A 244 23.81 12.44 -5.90
N LEU A 245 23.19 12.54 -7.07
CA LEU A 245 23.77 12.08 -8.34
C LEU A 245 24.49 13.18 -9.13
N HIS A 246 24.63 14.40 -8.57
CA HIS A 246 25.24 15.54 -9.25
C HIS A 246 26.63 15.22 -9.79
N ASP A 247 27.41 14.49 -9.04
CA ASP A 247 28.79 14.11 -9.30
C ASP A 247 28.97 12.70 -9.88
N LEU A 248 27.90 12.01 -10.26
CA LEU A 248 27.96 10.64 -10.82
C LEU A 248 28.96 10.50 -11.98
N GLY A 249 29.14 11.53 -12.76
CA GLY A 249 30.06 11.53 -13.88
C GLY A 249 31.55 11.47 -13.49
N LYS A 250 31.92 11.65 -12.23
CA LYS A 250 33.27 11.44 -11.73
C LYS A 250 33.78 10.01 -11.97
N VAL A 251 32.87 9.04 -12.16
CA VAL A 251 33.22 7.66 -12.52
C VAL A 251 34.00 7.56 -13.84
N GLY A 252 33.80 8.52 -14.76
CA GLY A 252 34.50 8.59 -16.03
C GLY A 252 35.82 9.40 -16.00
N ILE A 253 36.21 9.98 -14.88
CA ILE A 253 37.44 10.76 -14.75
C ILE A 253 38.58 9.85 -14.33
N PRO A 254 39.77 9.92 -15.02
CA PRO A 254 40.93 9.12 -14.63
C PRO A 254 41.42 9.44 -13.21
N ASP A 255 41.83 8.39 -12.46
CA ASP A 255 42.25 8.54 -11.04
C ASP A 255 43.44 9.48 -10.87
N VAL A 256 44.33 9.53 -11.83
CA VAL A 256 45.51 10.43 -11.82
C VAL A 256 45.13 11.92 -11.85
N ILE A 257 43.91 12.23 -12.34
CA ILE A 257 43.37 13.59 -12.33
C ILE A 257 42.46 13.78 -11.12
N LEU A 258 41.58 12.83 -10.86
CA LEU A 258 40.56 12.88 -9.79
C LEU A 258 41.24 13.01 -8.41
N ASN A 259 42.29 12.21 -8.16
CA ASN A 259 42.97 12.12 -6.86
C ASN A 259 44.33 12.82 -6.85
N LYS A 260 44.56 13.80 -7.75
CA LYS A 260 45.87 14.50 -7.84
C LYS A 260 46.10 15.33 -6.55
N ALA A 261 47.21 15.04 -5.89
CA ALA A 261 47.66 15.87 -4.77
C ALA A 261 48.23 17.19 -5.31
N GLY A 262 47.41 18.25 -5.33
CA GLY A 262 47.82 19.58 -5.75
C GLY A 262 46.90 20.21 -6.80
N ARG A 263 47.35 21.34 -7.38
CA ARG A 263 46.56 22.06 -8.39
C ARG A 263 46.55 21.29 -9.72
N LEU A 264 45.37 21.20 -10.35
CA LEU A 264 45.23 20.70 -11.72
C LEU A 264 45.85 21.66 -12.73
N THR A 265 46.50 21.15 -13.79
CA THR A 265 46.85 21.99 -14.94
C THR A 265 45.58 22.41 -15.71
N PRO A 266 45.66 23.39 -16.60
CA PRO A 266 44.51 23.79 -17.42
C PRO A 266 43.87 22.62 -18.19
N GLU A 267 44.70 21.71 -18.71
CA GLU A 267 44.29 20.55 -19.45
C GLU A 267 43.63 19.50 -18.57
N GLU A 268 44.20 19.24 -17.39
CA GLU A 268 43.62 18.36 -16.37
C GLU A 268 42.28 18.94 -15.84
N TYR A 269 42.21 20.24 -15.61
CA TYR A 269 40.98 20.90 -15.21
C TYR A 269 39.92 20.82 -16.30
N SER A 270 40.28 20.96 -17.54
CA SER A 270 39.36 20.75 -18.68
C SER A 270 38.77 19.34 -18.67
N ARG A 271 39.62 18.33 -18.40
CA ARG A 271 39.18 16.92 -18.28
C ARG A 271 38.30 16.71 -17.05
N MET A 272 38.63 17.34 -15.92
CA MET A 272 37.81 17.26 -14.69
C MET A 272 36.39 17.80 -14.97
N LYS A 273 36.24 18.92 -15.67
CA LYS A 273 34.95 19.49 -16.03
C LYS A 273 34.06 18.55 -16.87
N ALA A 274 34.64 17.56 -17.52
CA ALA A 274 33.89 16.60 -18.33
C ALA A 274 32.94 15.73 -17.48
N HIS A 275 33.14 15.64 -16.14
CA HIS A 275 32.22 14.87 -15.28
C HIS A 275 30.76 15.33 -15.42
N SER A 276 30.51 16.64 -15.58
CA SER A 276 29.16 17.18 -15.78
C SER A 276 28.51 16.59 -17.06
N ILE A 277 29.26 16.56 -18.16
CA ILE A 277 28.80 15.98 -19.43
C ILE A 277 28.62 14.47 -19.33
N ILE A 278 29.55 13.78 -18.68
CA ILE A 278 29.51 12.32 -18.47
C ILE A 278 28.28 11.96 -17.62
N GLY A 279 28.06 12.66 -16.49
CA GLY A 279 26.92 12.45 -15.62
C GLY A 279 25.59 12.64 -16.34
N ARG A 280 25.44 13.75 -17.07
CA ARG A 280 24.28 14.00 -17.95
C ARG A 280 24.09 12.87 -18.97
N THR A 281 25.16 12.41 -19.61
CA THR A 281 25.08 11.36 -20.64
C THR A 281 24.67 10.02 -20.06
N LEU A 282 25.13 9.66 -18.87
CA LEU A 282 24.76 8.41 -18.20
C LEU A 282 23.27 8.36 -17.84
N LEU A 283 22.67 9.51 -17.57
CA LEU A 283 21.29 9.61 -17.04
C LEU A 283 20.24 10.01 -18.07
N ARG A 284 20.63 10.62 -19.21
CA ARG A 284 19.74 11.29 -20.18
C ARG A 284 18.72 10.39 -20.86
N ASP A 285 19.02 9.10 -21.05
CA ASP A 285 18.15 8.16 -21.78
C ASP A 285 17.09 7.53 -20.85
N SER A 286 17.00 8.01 -19.59
CA SER A 286 16.01 7.56 -18.63
C SER A 286 14.61 8.12 -18.95
N LYS A 287 13.57 7.35 -18.54
CA LYS A 287 12.15 7.73 -18.71
C LYS A 287 11.50 8.16 -17.40
N THR A 288 12.22 8.12 -16.28
CA THR A 288 11.68 8.52 -14.99
C THR A 288 12.01 9.97 -14.71
N ASP A 289 11.06 10.74 -14.19
CA ASP A 289 11.23 12.15 -13.85
C ASP A 289 12.42 12.36 -12.91
N LEU A 290 12.65 11.41 -11.99
CA LEU A 290 13.79 11.44 -11.07
C LEU A 290 15.13 11.43 -11.80
N LEU A 291 15.33 10.51 -12.74
CA LEU A 291 16.61 10.41 -13.44
C LEU A 291 16.76 11.49 -14.53
N CYS A 292 15.66 11.99 -15.09
CA CYS A 292 15.69 13.18 -15.92
C CYS A 292 16.19 14.40 -15.12
N MET A 293 15.62 14.63 -13.93
CA MET A 293 16.07 15.71 -13.04
C MET A 293 17.52 15.50 -12.59
N ALA A 294 17.94 14.27 -12.29
CA ALA A 294 19.33 13.97 -11.96
C ALA A 294 20.28 14.25 -13.14
N SER A 295 19.83 13.99 -14.38
CA SER A 295 20.58 14.35 -15.60
C SER A 295 20.79 15.86 -15.73
N ASP A 296 19.73 16.63 -15.45
CA ASP A 296 19.79 18.10 -15.48
C ASP A 296 20.73 18.62 -14.39
N ILE A 297 20.64 18.09 -13.18
CA ILE A 297 21.52 18.45 -12.06
C ILE A 297 22.96 18.10 -12.40
N ALA A 298 23.26 16.88 -12.80
CA ALA A 298 24.60 16.44 -13.15
C ALA A 298 25.22 17.28 -14.27
N GLY A 299 24.39 17.62 -15.27
CA GLY A 299 24.81 18.42 -16.42
C GLY A 299 25.05 19.89 -16.12
N ALA A 300 24.40 20.47 -15.10
CA ALA A 300 24.33 21.93 -14.97
C ALA A 300 24.63 22.47 -13.54
N HIS A 301 24.97 21.63 -12.56
CA HIS A 301 25.27 22.10 -11.19
C HIS A 301 26.52 22.98 -11.08
N HIS A 302 27.37 23.01 -12.10
CA HIS A 302 28.52 23.92 -12.23
C HIS A 302 28.25 25.12 -13.15
N GLU A 303 27.04 25.26 -13.65
CA GLU A 303 26.65 26.50 -14.31
C GLU A 303 26.53 27.62 -13.30
N ARG A 304 26.73 28.84 -13.76
CA ARG A 304 26.68 30.04 -12.93
C ARG A 304 25.61 30.98 -13.43
N TRP A 305 24.97 31.65 -12.51
CA TRP A 305 23.90 32.61 -12.84
C TRP A 305 24.36 33.68 -13.83
N ASP A 306 25.64 34.10 -13.75
CA ASP A 306 26.24 35.09 -14.63
C ASP A 306 26.62 34.54 -16.04
N GLY A 307 26.51 33.24 -16.28
CA GLY A 307 26.88 32.56 -17.53
C GLY A 307 28.38 32.26 -17.66
N MET A 308 29.15 32.43 -16.60
CA MET A 308 30.60 32.11 -16.58
C MET A 308 30.89 30.67 -16.10
N GLY A 309 29.84 29.84 -16.02
CA GLY A 309 29.92 28.44 -15.62
C GLY A 309 30.35 27.46 -16.74
N TYR A 310 30.12 26.19 -16.51
CA TYR A 310 30.35 25.10 -17.48
C TYR A 310 29.33 23.98 -17.27
N PRO A 311 29.09 23.11 -18.25
CA PRO A 311 29.79 22.97 -19.54
C PRO A 311 29.21 23.84 -20.65
N ASP A 312 27.92 24.22 -20.60
CA ASP A 312 27.18 24.80 -21.70
C ASP A 312 27.14 26.33 -21.62
N LYS A 313 27.61 26.94 -20.52
CA LYS A 313 27.60 28.39 -20.22
C LYS A 313 26.19 28.98 -20.21
N LEU A 314 25.24 28.20 -19.63
CA LEU A 314 23.89 28.66 -19.43
C LEU A 314 23.83 29.85 -18.47
N LYS A 315 22.88 30.78 -18.67
CA LYS A 315 22.77 31.99 -17.88
C LYS A 315 21.38 32.16 -17.29
N GLY A 316 21.32 32.58 -16.04
CA GLY A 316 20.04 32.89 -15.40
C GLY A 316 19.10 31.71 -15.37
N GLU A 317 17.89 31.88 -15.88
CA GLU A 317 16.82 30.89 -15.88
C GLU A 317 17.00 29.78 -16.94
N GLU A 318 17.94 29.91 -17.86
CA GLU A 318 18.32 28.82 -18.77
C GLU A 318 18.89 27.61 -18.00
N ILE A 319 19.45 27.85 -16.79
CA ILE A 319 19.93 26.79 -15.90
C ILE A 319 18.73 26.12 -15.26
N PRO A 320 18.55 24.80 -15.33
CA PRO A 320 17.46 24.09 -14.66
C PRO A 320 17.40 24.44 -13.17
N LEU A 321 16.19 24.69 -12.63
CA LEU A 321 16.02 25.11 -11.25
C LEU A 321 16.66 24.13 -10.24
N ALA A 322 16.48 22.82 -10.47
CA ALA A 322 17.07 21.79 -9.62
C ALA A 322 18.62 21.87 -9.59
N ALA A 323 19.25 22.19 -10.72
CA ALA A 323 20.69 22.37 -10.79
C ALA A 323 21.14 23.65 -10.06
N ARG A 324 20.37 24.76 -10.16
CA ARG A 324 20.62 26.00 -9.41
C ARG A 324 20.55 25.75 -7.88
N ILE A 325 19.56 24.99 -7.42
CA ILE A 325 19.40 24.60 -6.02
C ILE A 325 20.58 23.73 -5.58
N CYS A 326 20.91 22.70 -6.35
CA CYS A 326 22.02 21.78 -6.05
C CYS A 326 23.38 22.52 -6.00
N ALA A 327 23.63 23.46 -6.90
CA ALA A 327 24.84 24.27 -6.91
C ALA A 327 25.04 25.08 -5.62
N VAL A 328 23.97 25.67 -5.06
CA VAL A 328 24.01 26.35 -3.76
C VAL A 328 24.34 25.36 -2.64
N ALA A 329 23.68 24.19 -2.65
CA ALA A 329 23.85 23.16 -1.63
C ALA A 329 25.27 22.58 -1.64
N ASP A 330 25.79 22.25 -2.82
CA ASP A 330 27.15 21.70 -2.99
C ASP A 330 28.23 22.68 -2.49
N VAL A 331 28.15 23.95 -2.92
CA VAL A 331 29.14 24.94 -2.50
C VAL A 331 29.03 25.26 -1.02
N LEU A 332 27.83 25.37 -0.46
CA LEU A 332 27.62 25.55 0.97
C LEU A 332 28.28 24.42 1.76
N ASP A 333 28.04 23.16 1.37
CA ASP A 333 28.65 22.01 2.01
C ASP A 333 30.17 21.98 1.83
N ALA A 334 30.66 22.27 0.64
CA ALA A 334 32.09 22.30 0.33
C ALA A 334 32.87 23.34 1.14
N LEU A 335 32.25 24.45 1.55
CA LEU A 335 32.85 25.46 2.38
C LEU A 335 32.74 25.12 3.88
N SER A 336 31.63 24.51 4.28
CA SER A 336 31.28 24.26 5.69
C SER A 336 31.83 22.94 6.24
N SER A 337 32.26 22.02 5.37
CA SER A 337 32.78 20.70 5.76
C SER A 337 34.29 20.60 5.61
N PRO A 338 34.99 19.86 6.51
CA PRO A 338 36.40 19.58 6.33
C PRO A 338 36.61 18.63 5.14
N ARG A 339 37.60 18.90 4.29
CA ARG A 339 38.04 18.01 3.22
C ARG A 339 39.48 17.53 3.50
N CYS A 340 39.90 16.45 2.88
CA CYS A 340 41.23 15.84 3.11
C CYS A 340 42.39 16.85 3.07
N TYR A 341 42.24 17.95 2.35
CA TYR A 341 43.30 18.97 2.16
C TYR A 341 42.96 20.35 2.70
N LYS A 342 41.78 20.52 3.35
CA LYS A 342 41.31 21.84 3.79
C LYS A 342 40.37 21.71 4.98
N ALA A 343 40.67 22.47 6.04
CA ALA A 343 39.74 22.65 7.17
C ALA A 343 38.47 23.38 6.72
N ALA A 344 37.36 23.09 7.39
CA ALA A 344 36.11 23.86 7.22
C ALA A 344 36.37 25.35 7.47
N TRP A 345 35.68 26.18 6.70
CA TRP A 345 35.72 27.62 6.97
C TRP A 345 34.91 27.99 8.20
N PRO A 346 35.32 29.08 8.93
CA PRO A 346 34.47 29.63 9.96
C PRO A 346 33.10 30.06 9.40
N GLU A 347 32.04 29.88 10.20
CA GLU A 347 30.64 30.16 9.81
C GLU A 347 30.46 31.55 9.19
N ASP A 348 31.01 32.61 9.84
CA ASP A 348 30.91 34.00 9.35
C ASP A 348 31.51 34.14 7.94
N ARG A 349 32.63 33.49 7.69
CA ARG A 349 33.30 33.52 6.39
C ARG A 349 32.50 32.81 5.31
N VAL A 350 31.88 31.65 5.64
CA VAL A 350 31.00 30.95 4.72
C VAL A 350 29.80 31.82 4.36
N LYS A 351 29.17 32.43 5.36
CA LYS A 351 28.02 33.32 5.18
C LYS A 351 28.36 34.53 4.28
N GLU A 352 29.52 35.15 4.49
CA GLU A 352 29.99 36.26 3.66
C GLU A 352 30.25 35.84 2.20
N GLU A 353 30.89 34.69 1.97
CA GLU A 353 31.16 34.16 0.62
C GLU A 353 29.87 33.84 -0.15
N MET A 354 28.92 33.15 0.51
CA MET A 354 27.61 32.85 -0.10
C MET A 354 26.88 34.15 -0.45
N LYS A 355 26.89 35.15 0.42
CA LYS A 355 26.29 36.46 0.19
C LYS A 355 26.92 37.20 -1.00
N ASN A 356 28.26 37.18 -1.10
CA ASN A 356 29.00 37.83 -2.18
C ASN A 356 28.79 37.14 -3.55
N SER A 357 28.39 35.86 -3.52
CA SER A 357 28.10 35.08 -4.73
C SER A 357 26.69 35.30 -5.29
N ARG A 358 25.86 36.14 -4.63
CA ARG A 358 24.50 36.50 -5.03
C ARG A 358 24.51 37.23 -6.39
N GLY A 359 23.73 36.73 -7.36
CA GLY A 359 23.60 37.33 -8.69
C GLY A 359 24.81 37.12 -9.63
N THR A 360 25.87 36.50 -9.13
CA THR A 360 27.05 36.11 -9.93
C THR A 360 27.11 34.57 -10.07
N HIS A 361 27.49 33.87 -9.02
CA HIS A 361 27.50 32.42 -9.03
C HIS A 361 26.08 31.86 -8.91
N PHE A 362 25.28 32.39 -7.99
CA PHE A 362 23.96 31.85 -7.65
C PHE A 362 22.81 32.79 -7.98
N GLN A 363 21.64 32.21 -8.21
CA GLN A 363 20.39 32.93 -8.33
C GLN A 363 20.15 33.78 -7.06
N PRO A 364 19.82 35.09 -7.24
CA PRO A 364 19.61 35.98 -6.10
C PRO A 364 18.63 35.47 -5.06
N GLU A 365 17.47 34.96 -5.48
CA GLU A 365 16.40 34.46 -4.62
C GLU A 365 16.85 33.28 -3.74
N LEU A 366 17.66 32.36 -4.27
CA LEU A 366 18.17 31.21 -3.49
C LEU A 366 19.10 31.66 -2.37
N ILE A 367 19.91 32.70 -2.62
CA ILE A 367 20.78 33.27 -1.58
C ILE A 367 19.97 34.07 -0.57
N ASP A 368 18.92 34.79 -1.01
CA ASP A 368 18.05 35.53 -0.10
C ASP A 368 17.36 34.56 0.89
N ILE A 369 16.82 33.44 0.41
CA ILE A 369 16.25 32.36 1.23
C ILE A 369 17.30 31.77 2.17
N LEU A 370 18.49 31.46 1.65
CA LEU A 370 19.58 30.91 2.48
C LEU A 370 19.96 31.88 3.62
N MET A 371 20.02 33.19 3.35
CA MET A 371 20.37 34.20 4.35
C MET A 371 19.27 34.42 5.39
N GLU A 372 18.00 34.40 4.95
CA GLU A 372 16.82 34.52 5.83
C GLU A 372 16.74 33.36 6.82
N HIS A 373 17.02 32.14 6.35
CA HIS A 373 16.91 30.90 7.13
C HIS A 373 18.29 30.32 7.53
N TRP A 374 19.32 31.14 7.61
CA TRP A 374 20.71 30.70 7.81
C TRP A 374 20.91 29.71 8.94
N ASP A 375 20.30 29.95 10.09
CA ASP A 375 20.44 29.08 11.26
C ASP A 375 19.89 27.67 11.02
N ASP A 376 18.79 27.52 10.24
CA ASP A 376 18.27 26.20 9.88
C ASP A 376 19.19 25.46 8.91
N PHE A 377 19.77 26.16 7.94
CA PHE A 377 20.71 25.55 7.00
C PHE A 377 22.03 25.19 7.66
N PHE A 378 22.50 26.00 8.57
CA PHE A 378 23.85 25.84 9.18
C PHE A 378 23.85 25.01 10.47
N ALA A 379 22.69 24.69 11.03
CA ALA A 379 22.54 23.95 12.28
C ALA A 379 23.32 22.61 12.31
N CYS A 380 23.38 21.91 11.21
CA CYS A 380 24.02 20.61 11.07
C CYS A 380 25.57 20.67 11.12
N TYR A 381 26.14 21.83 10.84
CA TYR A 381 27.61 22.03 10.87
C TYR A 381 28.13 22.52 12.24
N ARG A 382 27.23 22.88 13.16
CA ARG A 382 27.57 23.31 14.51
C ARG A 382 27.87 22.12 15.44
N PRO A 383 28.71 22.30 16.48
CA PRO A 383 28.97 21.22 17.44
C PRO A 383 27.68 20.65 18.05
N GLY A 384 27.47 19.32 17.92
CA GLY A 384 26.27 18.64 18.38
C GLY A 384 25.08 18.70 17.41
N GLY A 385 25.25 19.31 16.24
CA GLY A 385 24.27 19.25 15.16
C GLY A 385 24.27 17.86 14.55
N GLU A 386 23.10 17.26 14.42
CA GLU A 386 22.89 16.02 13.67
C GLU A 386 22.08 16.32 12.41
N PHE A 387 22.51 15.74 11.29
CA PHE A 387 21.61 15.60 10.15
C PHE A 387 20.52 14.61 10.54
N THR A 388 19.29 15.03 10.42
CA THR A 388 18.17 14.11 10.63
C THR A 388 18.24 13.02 9.56
N LYS A 389 18.71 11.82 9.94
CA LYS A 389 18.60 10.61 9.10
C LYS A 389 17.15 10.22 8.79
N LYS A 390 16.19 11.07 9.12
CA LYS A 390 14.75 10.99 8.83
C LYS A 390 14.41 11.96 7.68
N GLY A 391 15.01 11.73 6.51
CA GLY A 391 14.50 12.32 5.29
C GLY A 391 13.28 11.53 4.85
N LEU A 392 12.14 12.21 4.69
CA LEU A 392 10.91 11.74 4.00
C LEU A 392 10.56 10.25 4.21
N LEU A 393 10.08 9.88 5.42
CA LEU A 393 9.20 8.74 5.68
C LEU A 393 7.79 9.26 5.93
#